data_8242db56f09961302b07788b2a5f2717
#
_entry.id   8242db56f09961302b07788b2a5f2717
#
_cell.length_a   1.000
_cell.length_b   1.000
_cell.length_c   1.000
_cell.angle_alpha   90.00
_cell.angle_beta   90.00
_cell.angle_gamma   90.00
#
_symmetry.space_group_name_H-M   'P 1'
#
loop_
_entity.id
_entity.type
_entity.pdbx_description
1 polymer ?
#
loop_
_entity_poly.entity_id
_entity_poly.type
_entity_poly.pdbx_seq_one_letter_code
_entity_poly.pdbx_strand_id
1 'polypeptide(L)'
;VVPNEPIEKFGADAVRYWAAAARLGLDATYDIGQMKIGRRLAIKLLNATKFALAIGREDENHHVGAAAEAAWNPADVTEPLDRAAMAKLALVVRQATEALESYEHSKALEVIESYFWQFCDDYIELVKNRAYGTPDEHGNVPSEKAVKSARTALGLGLDAFARLLAPYLPYATE
;
A
#
# COMPACT_ATOMS: atom_id res chain seq x y z
N VAL A 1 26.30 16.13 8.03
CA VAL A 1 25.34 16.26 6.91
C VAL A 1 24.14 17.03 7.42
N VAL A 2 23.77 18.11 6.72
CA VAL A 2 22.58 18.90 7.05
C VAL A 2 21.40 18.30 6.29
N PRO A 3 20.23 18.07 6.93
CA PRO A 3 19.10 17.36 6.30
C PRO A 3 18.41 18.13 5.17
N ASN A 4 18.64 19.43 5.02
CA ASN A 4 17.93 20.28 4.05
C ASN A 4 18.16 19.82 2.61
N GLU A 5 19.42 19.60 2.20
CA GLU A 5 19.75 19.17 0.83
C GLU A 5 19.07 17.82 0.46
N PRO A 6 19.16 16.74 1.26
CA PRO A 6 18.45 15.51 0.93
C PRO A 6 16.92 15.65 0.97
N ILE A 7 16.35 16.50 1.82
CA ILE A 7 14.91 16.76 1.84
C ILE A 7 14.47 17.45 0.54
N GLU A 8 15.18 18.46 0.08
CA GLU A 8 14.87 19.13 -1.18
C GLU A 8 15.00 18.19 -2.38
N LYS A 9 15.99 17.31 -2.38
CA LYS A 9 16.28 16.41 -3.50
C LYS A 9 15.39 15.18 -3.56
N PHE A 10 15.07 14.58 -2.42
CA PHE A 10 14.39 13.27 -2.34
C PHE A 10 13.00 13.35 -1.71
N GLY A 11 12.69 14.42 -0.98
CA GLY A 11 11.47 14.57 -0.19
C GLY A 11 11.65 14.12 1.26
N ALA A 12 10.81 14.65 2.16
CA ALA A 12 10.90 14.37 3.59
C ALA A 12 10.66 12.89 3.92
N ASP A 13 9.68 12.24 3.27
CA ASP A 13 9.39 10.82 3.47
C ASP A 13 10.57 9.91 3.11
N ALA A 14 11.32 10.27 2.06
CA ALA A 14 12.50 9.50 1.66
C ALA A 14 13.62 9.56 2.70
N VAL A 15 13.82 10.72 3.32
CA VAL A 15 14.81 10.89 4.40
C VAL A 15 14.36 10.16 5.67
N ARG A 16 13.06 10.21 5.99
CA ARG A 16 12.47 9.46 7.11
C ARG A 16 12.61 7.95 6.91
N TYR A 17 12.33 7.48 5.69
CA TYR A 17 12.50 6.06 5.34
C TYR A 17 13.93 5.60 5.57
N TRP A 18 14.93 6.34 5.06
CA TRP A 18 16.34 6.02 5.29
C TRP A 18 16.68 5.94 6.78
N ALA A 19 16.22 6.91 7.58
CA ALA A 19 16.49 6.92 9.02
C ALA A 19 15.80 5.74 9.73
N ALA A 20 14.57 5.41 9.34
CA ALA A 20 13.79 4.32 9.92
C ALA A 20 14.27 2.91 9.48
N ALA A 21 14.93 2.79 8.34
CA ALA A 21 15.54 1.54 7.89
C ALA A 21 16.78 1.17 8.69
N ALA A 22 17.39 2.11 9.41
CA ALA A 22 18.54 1.86 10.27
C ALA A 22 18.12 1.01 11.49
N ARG A 23 18.93 -0.01 11.80
CA ARG A 23 18.73 -0.84 12.99
C ARG A 23 19.27 -0.16 14.23
N LEU A 24 18.57 -0.25 15.34
CA LEU A 24 19.05 0.26 16.63
C LEU A 24 20.36 -0.41 17.04
N GLY A 25 21.30 0.39 17.55
CA GLY A 25 22.62 -0.09 18.00
C GLY A 25 23.64 -0.31 16.89
N LEU A 26 23.31 -0.01 15.64
CA LEU A 26 24.24 -0.02 14.51
C LEU A 26 24.45 1.38 13.96
N ASP A 27 25.65 1.64 13.41
CA ASP A 27 25.94 2.90 12.74
C ASP A 27 25.10 3.06 11.47
N ALA A 28 24.43 4.19 11.34
CA ALA A 28 23.67 4.54 10.14
C ALA A 28 24.58 5.31 9.18
N THR A 29 24.97 4.67 8.09
CA THR A 29 25.71 5.34 7.01
C THR A 29 24.76 6.23 6.20
N TYR A 30 25.22 7.42 5.81
CA TYR A 30 24.47 8.26 4.87
C TYR A 30 24.34 7.55 3.52
N ASP A 31 23.11 7.14 3.17
CA ASP A 31 22.85 6.32 2.01
C ASP A 31 21.75 6.91 1.11
N ILE A 32 22.22 7.50 -0.01
CA ILE A 32 21.33 8.03 -1.07
C ILE A 32 20.51 6.92 -1.73
N GLY A 33 21.03 5.70 -1.79
CA GLY A 33 20.31 4.54 -2.34
C GLY A 33 19.04 4.25 -1.54
N GLN A 34 19.13 4.24 -0.22
CA GLN A 34 17.98 4.04 0.67
C GLN A 34 16.96 5.17 0.54
N MET A 35 17.39 6.43 0.41
CA MET A 35 16.47 7.55 0.17
C MET A 35 15.73 7.41 -1.16
N LYS A 36 16.39 6.94 -2.23
CA LYS A 36 15.73 6.65 -3.52
C LYS A 36 14.70 5.53 -3.40
N ILE A 37 14.96 4.51 -2.59
CA ILE A 37 14.01 3.41 -2.32
C ILE A 37 12.78 3.99 -1.61
N GLY A 38 12.96 4.74 -0.53
CA GLY A 38 11.86 5.38 0.20
C GLY A 38 11.00 6.29 -0.68
N ARG A 39 11.63 7.06 -1.57
CA ARG A 39 10.90 7.89 -2.55
C ARG A 39 10.06 7.04 -3.50
N ARG A 40 10.62 5.93 -4.03
CA ARG A 40 9.86 5.01 -4.89
C ARG A 40 8.68 4.40 -4.17
N LEU A 41 8.87 3.99 -2.91
CA LEU A 41 7.80 3.44 -2.07
C LEU A 41 6.65 4.43 -1.90
N ALA A 42 6.95 5.69 -1.55
CA ALA A 42 5.96 6.75 -1.42
C ALA A 42 5.18 6.98 -2.72
N ILE A 43 5.89 7.08 -3.86
CA ILE A 43 5.26 7.27 -5.17
C ILE A 43 4.40 6.05 -5.55
N LYS A 44 4.87 4.83 -5.28
CA LYS A 44 4.10 3.61 -5.57
C LYS A 44 2.82 3.54 -4.74
N LEU A 45 2.88 3.90 -3.44
CA LEU A 45 1.72 3.96 -2.57
C LEU A 45 0.68 4.95 -3.11
N LEU A 46 1.09 6.17 -3.44
CA LEU A 46 0.20 7.19 -4.01
C LEU A 46 -0.46 6.72 -5.31
N ASN A 47 0.32 6.09 -6.21
CA ASN A 47 -0.21 5.63 -7.48
C ASN A 47 -1.18 4.45 -7.31
N ALA A 48 -0.87 3.49 -6.43
CA ALA A 48 -1.73 2.36 -6.13
C ALA A 48 -3.06 2.83 -5.48
N THR A 49 -2.97 3.80 -4.57
CA THR A 49 -4.17 4.39 -3.92
C THR A 49 -5.04 5.14 -4.94
N LYS A 50 -4.42 5.97 -5.80
CA LYS A 50 -5.16 6.65 -6.89
C LYS A 50 -5.84 5.65 -7.81
N PHE A 51 -5.16 4.57 -8.17
CA PHE A 51 -5.72 3.49 -8.98
C PHE A 51 -6.96 2.87 -8.32
N ALA A 52 -6.86 2.45 -7.05
CA ALA A 52 -7.99 1.83 -6.35
C ALA A 52 -9.17 2.78 -6.14
N LEU A 53 -8.90 4.05 -5.88
CA LEU A 53 -9.93 5.08 -5.74
C LEU A 53 -10.59 5.46 -7.08
N ALA A 54 -9.92 5.27 -8.21
CA ALA A 54 -10.46 5.55 -9.54
C ALA A 54 -11.35 4.41 -10.07
N ILE A 55 -11.11 3.17 -9.64
CA ILE A 55 -11.88 2.01 -10.10
C ILE A 55 -13.34 2.12 -9.64
N GLY A 56 -14.26 2.03 -10.61
CA GLY A 56 -15.71 2.04 -10.35
C GLY A 56 -16.33 3.43 -10.24
N ARG A 57 -15.59 4.47 -10.59
CA ARG A 57 -16.14 5.81 -10.77
C ARG A 57 -16.49 6.01 -12.24
N GLU A 58 -17.77 5.92 -12.55
CA GLU A 58 -18.29 6.25 -13.88
C GLU A 58 -18.59 7.76 -14.05
N ASP A 59 -18.61 8.52 -12.96
CA ASP A 59 -18.93 9.95 -12.98
C ASP A 59 -17.71 10.83 -12.71
N GLU A 60 -17.31 11.63 -13.70
CA GLU A 60 -16.18 12.57 -13.65
C GLU A 60 -16.33 13.69 -12.58
N ASN A 61 -17.45 13.77 -11.88
CA ASN A 61 -17.80 14.89 -10.98
C ASN A 61 -17.73 14.58 -9.48
N HIS A 62 -17.27 13.38 -9.05
CA HIS A 62 -17.18 13.07 -7.63
C HIS A 62 -15.80 13.44 -7.06
N HIS A 63 -15.80 14.41 -6.16
CA HIS A 63 -14.61 14.78 -5.36
C HIS A 63 -14.06 13.58 -4.59
N VAL A 64 -12.72 13.49 -4.49
CA VAL A 64 -11.97 12.42 -3.83
C VAL A 64 -12.43 12.12 -2.38
N GLY A 65 -13.09 13.06 -1.72
CA GLY A 65 -13.57 12.92 -0.34
C GLY A 65 -14.81 12.02 -0.15
N ALA A 66 -15.71 11.93 -1.14
CA ALA A 66 -16.98 11.20 -0.96
C ALA A 66 -16.85 9.67 -1.05
N ALA A 67 -15.78 9.14 -1.63
CA ALA A 67 -15.56 7.68 -1.74
C ALA A 67 -14.86 7.08 -0.51
N ALA A 68 -14.26 7.90 0.33
CA ALA A 68 -13.66 7.44 1.60
C ALA A 68 -14.72 7.11 2.67
N GLU A 69 -15.96 7.57 2.49
CA GLU A 69 -17.06 7.32 3.44
C GLU A 69 -17.84 6.03 3.16
N ALA A 70 -17.72 5.42 1.98
CA ALA A 70 -18.25 4.08 1.75
C ALA A 70 -17.29 3.08 2.39
N ALA A 71 -17.51 2.78 3.67
CA ALA A 71 -16.72 1.80 4.40
C ALA A 71 -16.65 0.48 3.63
N TRP A 72 -15.47 0.09 3.20
CA TRP A 72 -15.20 -1.21 2.59
C TRP A 72 -15.68 -2.31 3.53
N ASN A 73 -16.69 -3.07 3.14
CA ASN A 73 -17.20 -4.15 3.98
C ASN A 73 -16.39 -5.43 3.74
N PRO A 74 -15.63 -5.91 4.74
CA PRO A 74 -14.84 -7.15 4.59
C PRO A 74 -15.66 -8.37 4.15
N ALA A 75 -16.97 -8.41 4.44
CA ALA A 75 -17.85 -9.48 4.02
C ALA A 75 -18.02 -9.57 2.47
N ASP A 76 -17.73 -8.49 1.76
CA ASP A 76 -17.76 -8.46 0.30
C ASP A 76 -16.52 -9.11 -0.34
N VAL A 77 -15.47 -9.42 0.41
CA VAL A 77 -14.29 -10.16 -0.06
C VAL A 77 -14.63 -11.64 -0.15
N THR A 78 -15.16 -12.06 -1.28
CA THR A 78 -15.71 -13.39 -1.48
C THR A 78 -14.86 -14.29 -2.37
N GLU A 79 -14.05 -13.72 -3.26
CA GLU A 79 -13.24 -14.47 -4.20
C GLU A 79 -12.00 -15.08 -3.50
N PRO A 80 -11.61 -16.33 -3.85
CA PRO A 80 -10.52 -17.04 -3.17
C PRO A 80 -9.20 -16.28 -3.19
N LEU A 81 -8.82 -15.65 -4.30
CA LEU A 81 -7.59 -14.88 -4.45
C LEU A 81 -7.59 -13.65 -3.54
N ASP A 82 -8.73 -12.94 -3.48
CA ASP A 82 -8.88 -11.75 -2.63
C ASP A 82 -8.81 -12.12 -1.15
N ARG A 83 -9.46 -13.21 -0.77
CA ARG A 83 -9.40 -13.73 0.61
C ARG A 83 -7.99 -14.15 1.00
N ALA A 84 -7.25 -14.78 0.08
CA ALA A 84 -5.86 -15.16 0.30
C ALA A 84 -4.96 -13.92 0.50
N ALA A 85 -5.14 -12.89 -0.32
CA ALA A 85 -4.41 -11.63 -0.19
C ALA A 85 -4.71 -10.95 1.17
N MET A 86 -5.98 -10.89 1.58
CA MET A 86 -6.38 -10.31 2.87
C MET A 86 -5.87 -11.13 4.06
N ALA A 87 -5.87 -12.46 3.97
CA ALA A 87 -5.31 -13.33 5.01
C ALA A 87 -3.80 -13.10 5.18
N LYS A 88 -3.07 -12.95 4.07
CA LYS A 88 -1.65 -12.62 4.10
C LYS A 88 -1.40 -11.22 4.69
N LEU A 89 -2.21 -10.23 4.31
CA LEU A 89 -2.15 -8.90 4.89
C LEU A 89 -2.36 -8.92 6.41
N ALA A 90 -3.35 -9.67 6.89
CA ALA A 90 -3.61 -9.82 8.33
C ALA A 90 -2.41 -10.42 9.08
N LEU A 91 -1.65 -11.33 8.45
CA LEU A 91 -0.41 -11.85 9.01
C LEU A 91 0.67 -10.75 9.08
N VAL A 92 0.83 -9.97 8.01
CA VAL A 92 1.78 -8.84 7.97
C VAL A 92 1.45 -7.80 9.05
N VAL A 93 0.17 -7.45 9.22
CA VAL A 93 -0.27 -6.53 10.29
C VAL A 93 0.16 -7.05 11.66
N ARG A 94 -0.06 -8.34 11.96
CA ARG A 94 0.37 -8.92 13.25
C ARG A 94 1.88 -8.86 13.43
N GLN A 95 2.65 -9.29 12.43
CA GLN A 95 4.12 -9.29 12.49
C GLN A 95 4.69 -7.88 12.64
N ALA A 96 4.13 -6.90 11.92
CA ALA A 96 4.53 -5.51 12.04
C ALA A 96 4.19 -4.93 13.43
N THR A 97 3.01 -5.26 13.98
CA THR A 97 2.60 -4.84 15.31
C THR A 97 3.54 -5.43 16.39
N GLU A 98 3.81 -6.72 16.34
CA GLU A 98 4.74 -7.39 17.26
C GLU A 98 6.15 -6.76 17.21
N ALA A 99 6.63 -6.46 16.01
CA ALA A 99 7.93 -5.81 15.84
C ALA A 99 7.93 -4.38 16.41
N LEU A 100 6.86 -3.60 16.19
CA LEU A 100 6.75 -2.24 16.73
C LEU A 100 6.61 -2.24 18.26
N GLU A 101 5.85 -3.17 18.84
CA GLU A 101 5.75 -3.35 20.30
C GLU A 101 7.08 -3.73 20.94
N SER A 102 7.94 -4.43 20.18
CA SER A 102 9.31 -4.77 20.57
C SER A 102 10.34 -3.68 20.25
N TYR A 103 9.90 -2.49 19.82
CA TYR A 103 10.76 -1.39 19.36
C TYR A 103 11.67 -1.72 18.16
N GLU A 104 11.36 -2.77 17.41
CA GLU A 104 12.08 -3.20 16.19
C GLU A 104 11.49 -2.53 14.94
N HIS A 105 11.50 -1.20 14.89
CA HIS A 105 10.83 -0.44 13.81
C HIS A 105 11.36 -0.75 12.40
N SER A 106 12.65 -1.03 12.24
CA SER A 106 13.25 -1.39 10.95
C SER A 106 12.75 -2.75 10.45
N LYS A 107 12.55 -3.71 11.36
CA LYS A 107 11.96 -5.02 11.04
C LYS A 107 10.49 -4.91 10.66
N ALA A 108 9.74 -4.06 11.35
CA ALA A 108 8.36 -3.77 10.97
C ALA A 108 8.28 -3.20 9.55
N LEU A 109 9.12 -2.21 9.23
CA LEU A 109 9.20 -1.63 7.89
C LEU A 109 9.54 -2.68 6.82
N GLU A 110 10.52 -3.55 7.07
CA GLU A 110 10.92 -4.64 6.15
C GLU A 110 9.74 -5.60 5.83
N VAL A 111 9.00 -6.02 6.86
CA VAL A 111 7.84 -6.92 6.69
C VAL A 111 6.73 -6.24 5.90
N ILE A 112 6.40 -4.97 6.22
CA ILE A 112 5.37 -4.19 5.53
C ILE A 112 5.75 -3.97 4.07
N GLU A 113 6.97 -3.49 3.81
CA GLU A 113 7.46 -3.16 2.48
C GLU A 113 7.50 -4.39 1.58
N SER A 114 8.01 -5.52 2.08
CA SER A 114 8.09 -6.77 1.32
C SER A 114 6.73 -7.20 0.79
N TYR A 115 5.69 -7.16 1.61
CA TYR A 115 4.36 -7.54 1.16
C TYR A 115 3.67 -6.44 0.33
N PHE A 116 3.95 -5.18 0.60
CA PHE A 116 3.43 -4.07 -0.21
C PHE A 116 3.86 -4.18 -1.68
N TRP A 117 5.13 -4.50 -1.95
CA TRP A 117 5.61 -4.72 -3.31
C TRP A 117 4.91 -5.91 -3.97
N GLN A 118 4.78 -7.06 -3.29
CA GLN A 118 4.04 -8.21 -3.80
C GLN A 118 2.56 -7.87 -4.06
N PHE A 119 1.93 -7.13 -3.16
CA PHE A 119 0.56 -6.70 -3.35
C PHE A 119 0.40 -5.81 -4.59
N CYS A 120 1.31 -4.88 -4.81
CA CYS A 120 1.25 -3.98 -5.96
C CYS A 120 1.63 -4.66 -7.28
N ASP A 121 2.68 -5.46 -7.27
CA ASP A 121 3.27 -5.98 -8.52
C ASP A 121 2.63 -7.31 -8.96
N ASP A 122 2.10 -8.09 -8.01
CA ASP A 122 1.43 -9.36 -8.29
C ASP A 122 -0.09 -9.26 -8.16
N TYR A 123 -0.58 -8.97 -6.94
CA TYR A 123 -2.01 -9.04 -6.66
C TYR A 123 -2.83 -8.02 -7.46
N ILE A 124 -2.42 -6.74 -7.49
CA ILE A 124 -3.14 -5.70 -8.26
C ILE A 124 -3.19 -6.09 -9.74
N GLU A 125 -2.08 -6.56 -10.31
CA GLU A 125 -2.02 -6.96 -11.72
C GLU A 125 -2.94 -8.14 -12.04
N LEU A 126 -3.03 -9.12 -11.14
CA LEU A 126 -3.92 -10.28 -11.31
C LEU A 126 -5.41 -9.91 -11.23
N VAL A 127 -5.78 -8.91 -10.43
CA VAL A 127 -7.19 -8.57 -10.19
C VAL A 127 -7.67 -7.34 -10.94
N LYS A 128 -6.81 -6.56 -11.57
CA LYS A 128 -7.16 -5.27 -12.18
C LYS A 128 -8.28 -5.39 -13.22
N ASN A 129 -8.21 -6.36 -14.13
CA ASN A 129 -9.25 -6.54 -15.15
C ASN A 129 -10.60 -6.88 -14.52
N ARG A 130 -10.60 -7.75 -13.52
CA ARG A 130 -11.80 -8.09 -12.75
C ARG A 130 -12.33 -6.87 -11.98
N ALA A 131 -11.46 -6.08 -11.38
CA ALA A 131 -11.85 -4.86 -10.68
C ALA A 131 -12.46 -3.79 -11.61
N TYR A 132 -11.99 -3.71 -12.87
CA TYR A 132 -12.63 -2.88 -13.90
C TYR A 132 -13.95 -3.46 -14.42
N GLY A 133 -14.24 -4.74 -14.19
CA GLY A 133 -15.38 -5.42 -14.79
C GLY A 133 -15.18 -5.77 -16.27
N THR A 134 -13.92 -5.76 -16.74
CA THR A 134 -13.58 -6.08 -18.13
C THR A 134 -13.48 -7.59 -18.34
N PRO A 135 -13.82 -8.11 -19.55
CA PRO A 135 -13.64 -9.52 -19.86
C PRO A 135 -12.19 -9.97 -19.70
N ASP A 136 -12.00 -11.25 -19.34
CA ASP A 136 -10.70 -11.90 -19.32
C ASP A 136 -10.20 -12.22 -20.75
N GLU A 137 -9.02 -12.83 -20.87
CA GLU A 137 -8.41 -13.24 -22.14
C GLU A 137 -9.26 -14.27 -22.93
N HIS A 138 -10.19 -14.93 -22.27
CA HIS A 138 -11.14 -15.89 -22.88
C HIS A 138 -12.51 -15.27 -23.16
N GLY A 139 -12.71 -13.96 -22.92
CA GLY A 139 -13.95 -13.25 -23.13
C GLY A 139 -14.98 -13.42 -22.01
N ASN A 140 -14.64 -14.02 -20.86
CA ASN A 140 -15.56 -14.18 -19.75
C ASN A 140 -15.68 -12.86 -18.98
N VAL A 141 -16.91 -12.38 -18.82
CA VAL A 141 -17.21 -11.17 -18.04
C VAL A 141 -17.33 -11.54 -16.56
N PRO A 142 -16.60 -10.87 -15.65
CA PRO A 142 -16.70 -11.14 -14.22
C PRO A 142 -18.11 -10.77 -13.69
N SER A 143 -18.61 -11.55 -12.73
CA SER A 143 -19.87 -11.22 -12.06
C SER A 143 -19.74 -9.95 -11.21
N GLU A 144 -20.83 -9.23 -10.98
CA GLU A 144 -20.84 -8.05 -10.09
C GLU A 144 -20.25 -8.36 -8.70
N LYS A 145 -20.55 -9.55 -8.17
CA LYS A 145 -20.01 -10.02 -6.90
C LYS A 145 -18.49 -10.16 -6.94
N ALA A 146 -17.94 -10.69 -8.03
CA ALA A 146 -16.50 -10.84 -8.22
C ALA A 146 -15.79 -9.47 -8.39
N VAL A 147 -16.44 -8.56 -9.13
CA VAL A 147 -15.98 -7.16 -9.26
C VAL A 147 -15.93 -6.48 -7.88
N LYS A 148 -17.03 -6.58 -7.13
CA LYS A 148 -17.13 -5.99 -5.78
C LYS A 148 -16.09 -6.56 -4.85
N SER A 149 -15.83 -7.87 -4.89
CA SER A 149 -14.80 -8.53 -4.09
C SER A 149 -13.40 -7.93 -4.37
N ALA A 150 -13.03 -7.80 -5.64
CA ALA A 150 -11.72 -7.23 -6.01
C ALA A 150 -11.58 -5.78 -5.55
N ARG A 151 -12.59 -4.93 -5.80
CA ARG A 151 -12.59 -3.52 -5.39
C ARG A 151 -12.48 -3.37 -3.88
N THR A 152 -13.23 -4.16 -3.13
CA THR A 152 -13.20 -4.15 -1.66
C THR A 152 -11.84 -4.58 -1.13
N ALA A 153 -11.26 -5.65 -1.66
CA ALA A 153 -9.96 -6.13 -1.22
C ALA A 153 -8.83 -5.14 -1.56
N LEU A 154 -8.90 -4.46 -2.71
CA LEU A 154 -7.96 -3.39 -3.07
C LEU A 154 -8.08 -2.22 -2.09
N GLY A 155 -9.29 -1.76 -1.78
CA GLY A 155 -9.53 -0.65 -0.87
C GLY A 155 -9.05 -0.96 0.55
N LEU A 156 -9.45 -2.10 1.12
CA LEU A 156 -9.01 -2.56 2.44
C LEU A 156 -7.49 -2.75 2.51
N GLY A 157 -6.90 -3.31 1.46
CA GLY A 157 -5.46 -3.52 1.38
C GLY A 157 -4.69 -2.21 1.43
N LEU A 158 -5.07 -1.24 0.61
CA LEU A 158 -4.38 0.04 0.54
C LEU A 158 -4.61 0.92 1.78
N ASP A 159 -5.82 0.90 2.38
CA ASP A 159 -6.07 1.55 3.68
C ASP A 159 -5.15 0.97 4.77
N ALA A 160 -5.03 -0.36 4.83
CA ALA A 160 -4.13 -1.00 5.79
C ALA A 160 -2.66 -0.63 5.55
N PHE A 161 -2.18 -0.62 4.30
CA PHE A 161 -0.81 -0.19 3.99
C PHE A 161 -0.58 1.29 4.29
N ALA A 162 -1.53 2.18 4.02
CA ALA A 162 -1.42 3.58 4.38
C ALA A 162 -1.23 3.74 5.90
N ARG A 163 -2.01 3.05 6.71
CA ARG A 163 -1.89 3.06 8.18
C ARG A 163 -0.57 2.47 8.67
N LEU A 164 -0.15 1.33 8.11
CA LEU A 164 1.11 0.66 8.47
C LEU A 164 2.33 1.51 8.10
N LEU A 165 2.27 2.25 6.99
CA LEU A 165 3.36 3.10 6.51
C LEU A 165 3.32 4.52 7.08
N ALA A 166 2.24 4.96 7.73
CA ALA A 166 2.10 6.30 8.28
C ALA A 166 3.25 6.74 9.23
N PRO A 167 3.79 5.87 10.13
CA PRO A 167 4.94 6.25 10.96
C PRO A 167 6.21 6.54 10.15
N TYR A 168 6.34 5.97 8.96
CA TYR A 168 7.52 6.05 8.09
C TYR A 168 7.40 7.11 7.01
N LEU A 169 6.25 7.19 6.36
CA LEU A 169 5.96 8.03 5.19
C LEU A 169 4.71 8.92 5.45
N PRO A 170 4.72 9.77 6.49
CA PRO A 170 3.52 10.50 6.92
C PRO A 170 2.91 11.39 5.82
N TYR A 171 3.72 11.99 4.96
CA TYR A 171 3.21 12.88 3.90
C TYR A 171 2.57 12.12 2.72
N ALA A 172 3.02 10.90 2.44
CA ALA A 172 2.42 10.09 1.38
C ALA A 172 1.17 9.35 1.84
N THR A 173 0.96 9.20 3.14
CA THR A 173 -0.16 8.45 3.73
C THR A 173 -1.31 9.33 4.21
N GLU A 174 -1.11 10.63 4.28
CA GLU A 174 -2.12 11.63 4.62
C GLU A 174 -3.02 11.95 3.42
#